data_4e6a1b94ea5ea3da99d62f278dd08fbc
#
_entry.id   4e6a1b94ea5ea3da99d62f278dd08fbc
#
_cell.length_a   1.000
_cell.length_b   1.000
_cell.length_c   1.000
_cell.angle_alpha   90.00
_cell.angle_beta   90.00
_cell.angle_gamma   90.00
#
_symmetry.space_group_name_H-M   'P 1'
#
loop_
_entity.id
_entity.type
_entity.pdbx_description
1 polymer ?
#
loop_
_entity_poly.entity_id
_entity_poly.type
_entity_poly.pdbx_seq_one_letter_code
_entity_poly.pdbx_strand_id
1 'polypeptide(L)'
;MKKILPFLLFLCSIPTFAQTINLQTFASGFSSPVAIVNAGDSRLFVVQRAGAIRILNANGTINATNFLNLSSIISSGGERGLLGLAFHPNYATNGYFYVNYTQATTGATVIARYSVSTTNPDVADASSALVLLTIAQPFSNHNGGSLAFGPDGYLYIGMGDGGSANDPNNSGQNINTLLGKMLRIDVNSGTPYGIPPTNPYAGAIPGSDEIWAVGMRNPWKFSFDSQTGDLWIADVGQNAIEEINKAPSTAAGLNYGWRCYEGNSPFNTTGCSLITNYTFPVTDYTHAASGGCSITGGYVYRGATYPNLQGKYLFSDYCNNKIGYVSNTGGAITWSNAFTGNISTFGQDVNGELYVAGITNGVVSKIVDTTLSVNDFEENAVSIYPNPAKDYFTIENKNKRELSIKIYDASGKMVLNKNGQSLELITINTTSFSQGLHLVIAEDGNGYSFKSKLMIQ
;
A
#
# COMPACT_ATOMS: atom_id res chain seq x y z
N MET A 1 -30.06 24.31 -53.50
CA MET A 1 -30.05 24.54 -52.06
C MET A 1 -29.82 23.18 -51.36
N LYS A 2 -28.61 22.89 -50.88
CA LYS A 2 -28.28 21.67 -50.17
C LYS A 2 -28.62 21.90 -48.69
N LYS A 3 -29.53 21.11 -48.10
CA LYS A 3 -29.85 21.14 -46.67
C LYS A 3 -28.76 20.39 -45.92
N ILE A 4 -27.99 21.10 -45.08
CA ILE A 4 -27.03 20.53 -44.14
C ILE A 4 -27.81 20.13 -42.90
N LEU A 5 -27.87 18.85 -42.63
CA LEU A 5 -28.43 18.28 -41.39
C LEU A 5 -27.39 18.39 -40.28
N PRO A 6 -27.63 19.05 -39.14
CA PRO A 6 -26.67 19.09 -38.05
C PRO A 6 -26.62 17.72 -37.37
N PHE A 7 -25.43 17.12 -37.37
CA PHE A 7 -25.11 15.90 -36.60
C PHE A 7 -24.94 16.31 -35.14
N LEU A 8 -25.96 16.04 -34.30
CA LEU A 8 -25.84 16.24 -32.86
C LEU A 8 -24.98 15.11 -32.26
N LEU A 9 -23.72 15.40 -31.91
CA LEU A 9 -22.88 14.50 -31.17
C LEU A 9 -23.41 14.43 -29.72
N PHE A 10 -24.07 13.34 -29.37
CA PHE A 10 -24.43 13.03 -27.99
C PHE A 10 -23.13 12.57 -27.28
N LEU A 11 -22.47 13.49 -26.56
CA LEU A 11 -21.46 13.10 -25.57
C LEU A 11 -22.16 12.32 -24.46
N CYS A 12 -22.06 11.01 -24.51
CA CYS A 12 -22.42 10.15 -23.40
C CYS A 12 -21.37 10.38 -22.29
N SER A 13 -21.65 11.25 -21.32
CA SER A 13 -20.85 11.33 -20.09
C SER A 13 -21.08 10.03 -19.31
N ILE A 14 -20.12 9.12 -19.38
CA ILE A 14 -20.06 7.97 -18.49
C ILE A 14 -19.82 8.55 -17.09
N PRO A 15 -20.72 8.37 -16.11
CA PRO A 15 -20.44 8.80 -14.76
C PRO A 15 -19.26 7.97 -14.23
N THR A 16 -18.11 8.60 -14.10
CA THR A 16 -17.00 8.03 -13.32
C THR A 16 -17.40 8.14 -11.85
N PHE A 17 -17.86 7.05 -11.27
CA PHE A 17 -18.01 6.99 -9.82
C PHE A 17 -16.65 7.16 -9.18
N ALA A 18 -16.48 8.24 -8.42
CA ALA A 18 -15.26 8.45 -7.64
C ALA A 18 -15.17 7.31 -6.62
N GLN A 19 -14.03 6.64 -6.60
CA GLN A 19 -13.74 5.54 -5.69
C GLN A 19 -13.76 6.05 -4.25
N THR A 20 -14.56 5.43 -3.38
CA THR A 20 -14.72 5.89 -2.00
C THR A 20 -13.91 4.98 -1.07
N ILE A 21 -12.66 5.38 -0.80
CA ILE A 21 -11.85 4.72 0.23
C ILE A 21 -12.40 5.09 1.61
N ASN A 22 -12.53 4.07 2.48
CA ASN A 22 -12.89 4.24 3.87
C ASN A 22 -11.99 3.36 4.77
N LEU A 23 -12.06 3.56 6.08
CA LEU A 23 -11.32 2.79 7.08
C LEU A 23 -12.28 2.03 7.99
N GLN A 24 -12.07 0.73 8.09
CA GLN A 24 -12.75 -0.14 9.05
C GLN A 24 -11.80 -0.44 10.20
N THR A 25 -12.12 0.00 11.41
CA THR A 25 -11.33 -0.33 12.61
C THR A 25 -11.17 -1.84 12.75
N PHE A 26 -9.93 -2.30 12.87
CA PHE A 26 -9.61 -3.73 13.03
C PHE A 26 -9.13 -4.05 14.43
N ALA A 27 -8.23 -3.21 15.00
CA ALA A 27 -7.76 -3.35 16.38
C ALA A 27 -7.33 -1.99 16.93
N SER A 28 -7.30 -1.85 18.27
CA SER A 28 -6.85 -0.65 18.96
C SER A 28 -5.99 -1.00 20.17
N GLY A 29 -5.26 0.00 20.72
CA GLY A 29 -4.42 -0.21 21.90
C GLY A 29 -2.93 -0.33 21.59
N PHE A 30 -2.50 0.07 20.41
CA PHE A 30 -1.09 0.21 20.08
C PHE A 30 -0.55 1.59 20.52
N SER A 31 0.73 1.62 20.89
CA SER A 31 1.41 2.86 21.27
C SER A 31 2.33 3.32 20.16
N SER A 32 2.00 4.46 19.52
CA SER A 32 2.78 5.04 18.41
C SER A 32 3.22 3.99 17.36
N PRO A 33 2.29 3.30 16.69
CA PRO A 33 2.64 2.32 15.66
C PRO A 33 3.29 3.01 14.47
N VAL A 34 4.37 2.41 13.92
CA VAL A 34 5.16 2.97 12.80
C VAL A 34 5.46 1.95 11.70
N ALA A 35 5.15 0.68 11.89
CA ALA A 35 5.16 -0.32 10.81
C ALA A 35 4.15 -1.43 11.10
N ILE A 36 3.60 -2.01 10.05
CA ILE A 36 2.75 -3.21 10.06
C ILE A 36 3.34 -4.16 9.03
N VAL A 37 3.77 -5.36 9.46
CA VAL A 37 4.49 -6.30 8.60
C VAL A 37 3.90 -7.70 8.74
N ASN A 38 3.82 -8.44 7.64
CA ASN A 38 3.42 -9.84 7.60
C ASN A 38 4.64 -10.76 7.51
N ALA A 39 4.56 -11.92 8.15
CA ALA A 39 5.63 -12.92 8.18
C ALA A 39 5.41 -14.08 7.18
N GLY A 40 4.46 -13.94 6.24
CA GLY A 40 4.03 -15.00 5.32
C GLY A 40 2.93 -15.91 5.90
N ASP A 41 2.34 -15.52 7.03
CA ASP A 41 1.22 -16.21 7.66
C ASP A 41 0.05 -15.24 7.95
N SER A 42 -0.95 -15.67 8.69
CA SER A 42 -2.15 -14.88 8.98
C SER A 42 -1.96 -13.76 10.03
N ARG A 43 -0.78 -13.68 10.67
CA ARG A 43 -0.49 -12.67 11.69
C ARG A 43 0.05 -11.39 11.05
N LEU A 44 -0.23 -10.26 11.70
CA LEU A 44 0.44 -8.99 11.47
C LEU A 44 1.31 -8.62 12.67
N PHE A 45 2.47 -8.08 12.40
CA PHE A 45 3.42 -7.63 13.41
C PHE A 45 3.45 -6.11 13.39
N VAL A 46 2.96 -5.51 14.47
CA VAL A 46 2.86 -4.05 14.61
C VAL A 46 4.05 -3.54 15.41
N VAL A 47 4.87 -2.73 14.75
CA VAL A 47 6.03 -2.08 15.35
C VAL A 47 5.59 -0.82 16.04
N GLN A 48 5.87 -0.72 17.34
CA GLN A 48 5.66 0.46 18.15
C GLN A 48 6.99 1.21 18.31
N ARG A 49 6.98 2.52 18.04
CA ARG A 49 8.19 3.35 17.98
C ARG A 49 9.06 3.26 19.25
N ALA A 50 8.44 3.06 20.42
CA ALA A 50 9.12 2.94 21.70
C ALA A 50 9.89 1.60 21.90
N GLY A 51 9.88 0.69 20.91
CA GLY A 51 10.73 -0.52 20.91
C GLY A 51 10.00 -1.85 21.00
N ALA A 52 8.68 -1.87 21.12
CA ALA A 52 7.92 -3.11 21.16
C ALA A 52 7.41 -3.52 19.77
N ILE A 53 7.43 -4.82 19.48
CA ILE A 53 6.72 -5.42 18.34
C ILE A 53 5.59 -6.27 18.93
N ARG A 54 4.35 -6.02 18.50
CA ARG A 54 3.15 -6.72 18.95
C ARG A 54 2.58 -7.58 17.82
N ILE A 55 2.07 -8.76 18.19
CA ILE A 55 1.34 -9.61 17.22
C ILE A 55 -0.14 -9.23 17.25
N LEU A 56 -0.67 -8.97 16.06
CA LEU A 56 -2.08 -8.76 15.79
C LEU A 56 -2.59 -9.94 14.97
N ASN A 57 -3.49 -10.72 15.55
CA ASN A 57 -4.04 -11.93 14.93
C ASN A 57 -5.10 -11.59 13.87
N ALA A 58 -5.38 -12.53 12.97
CA ALA A 58 -6.36 -12.39 11.89
C ALA A 58 -7.80 -12.08 12.37
N ASN A 59 -8.13 -12.40 13.61
CA ASN A 59 -9.42 -12.09 14.23
C ASN A 59 -9.45 -10.73 14.96
N GLY A 60 -8.37 -9.91 14.85
CA GLY A 60 -8.26 -8.59 15.49
C GLY A 60 -7.79 -8.62 16.94
N THR A 61 -7.49 -9.78 17.53
CA THR A 61 -6.94 -9.87 18.89
C THR A 61 -5.44 -9.58 18.90
N ILE A 62 -4.97 -8.95 19.98
CA ILE A 62 -3.55 -8.63 20.17
C ILE A 62 -2.99 -9.57 21.23
N ASN A 63 -1.87 -10.25 20.95
CA ASN A 63 -1.21 -11.09 21.95
C ASN A 63 -0.77 -10.25 23.15
N ALA A 64 -0.97 -10.79 24.36
CA ALA A 64 -0.62 -10.11 25.60
C ALA A 64 0.90 -9.86 25.73
N THR A 65 1.71 -10.84 25.29
CA THR A 65 3.17 -10.76 25.28
C THR A 65 3.67 -10.08 23.99
N ASN A 66 4.70 -9.23 24.12
CA ASN A 66 5.38 -8.68 22.97
C ASN A 66 6.13 -9.78 22.20
N PHE A 67 6.12 -9.71 20.87
CA PHE A 67 6.99 -10.55 20.05
C PHE A 67 8.46 -10.22 20.31
N LEU A 68 8.81 -8.93 20.34
CA LEU A 68 10.15 -8.44 20.71
C LEU A 68 10.00 -7.13 21.50
N ASN A 69 10.88 -6.88 22.45
CA ASN A 69 10.96 -5.61 23.16
C ASN A 69 12.41 -5.12 23.28
N LEU A 70 12.71 -4.03 22.60
CA LEU A 70 14.02 -3.37 22.55
C LEU A 70 14.04 -2.01 23.27
N SER A 71 13.02 -1.68 24.09
CA SER A 71 12.85 -0.36 24.69
C SER A 71 14.05 0.08 25.56
N SER A 72 14.82 -0.86 26.11
CA SER A 72 15.99 -0.57 26.95
C SER A 72 17.23 -0.13 26.16
N ILE A 73 17.29 -0.40 24.86
CA ILE A 73 18.49 -0.14 24.03
C ILE A 73 18.26 0.90 22.93
N ILE A 74 17.02 1.41 22.80
CA ILE A 74 16.69 2.38 21.76
C ILE A 74 16.45 3.78 22.32
N SER A 75 16.78 4.79 21.50
CA SER A 75 16.32 6.18 21.68
C SER A 75 14.99 6.35 20.96
N SER A 76 13.97 6.86 21.63
CA SER A 76 12.66 7.18 21.04
C SER A 76 12.30 8.64 21.25
N GLY A 77 11.60 9.23 20.29
CA GLY A 77 11.19 10.64 20.31
C GLY A 77 11.53 11.33 18.99
N GLY A 78 10.69 12.25 18.57
CA GLY A 78 10.75 12.77 17.21
C GLY A 78 10.60 11.64 16.19
N GLU A 79 11.56 11.50 15.29
CA GLU A 79 11.62 10.42 14.31
C GLU A 79 12.41 9.18 14.78
N ARG A 80 13.08 9.27 15.94
CA ARG A 80 13.86 8.17 16.51
C ARG A 80 12.99 7.07 17.09
N GLY A 81 13.47 5.82 17.06
CA GLY A 81 12.79 4.69 17.65
C GLY A 81 13.14 3.36 17.02
N LEU A 82 12.26 2.37 17.23
CA LEU A 82 12.19 1.16 16.42
C LEU A 82 11.33 1.51 15.19
N LEU A 83 11.92 1.53 13.99
CA LEU A 83 11.34 2.14 12.79
C LEU A 83 10.98 1.14 11.70
N GLY A 84 11.70 0.01 11.64
CA GLY A 84 11.53 -0.98 10.59
C GLY A 84 11.58 -2.40 11.10
N LEU A 85 10.88 -3.27 10.37
CA LEU A 85 10.85 -4.72 10.54
C LEU A 85 10.75 -5.35 9.15
N ALA A 86 11.52 -6.39 8.90
CA ALA A 86 11.34 -7.26 7.73
C ALA A 86 11.60 -8.72 8.12
N PHE A 87 10.72 -9.62 7.72
CA PHE A 87 10.95 -11.06 7.87
C PHE A 87 11.74 -11.59 6.69
N HIS A 88 12.65 -12.52 6.97
CA HIS A 88 13.40 -13.19 5.93
C HIS A 88 12.43 -13.93 4.97
N PRO A 89 12.67 -13.99 3.65
CA PRO A 89 11.77 -14.73 2.72
C PRO A 89 11.57 -16.20 3.13
N ASN A 90 12.57 -16.81 3.77
CA ASN A 90 12.48 -18.17 4.32
C ASN A 90 12.22 -18.19 5.84
N TYR A 91 11.52 -17.18 6.38
CA TYR A 91 11.27 -17.07 7.83
C TYR A 91 10.65 -18.32 8.43
N ALA A 92 9.72 -18.95 7.73
CA ALA A 92 9.07 -20.18 8.18
C ALA A 92 10.04 -21.33 8.49
N THR A 93 11.25 -21.31 7.90
CA THR A 93 12.28 -22.36 8.09
C THR A 93 13.47 -21.91 8.92
N ASN A 94 13.90 -20.63 8.77
CA ASN A 94 15.10 -20.13 9.46
C ASN A 94 14.81 -19.25 10.69
N GLY A 95 13.58 -18.77 10.82
CA GLY A 95 13.15 -17.94 11.94
C GLY A 95 13.79 -16.55 12.00
N TYR A 96 14.48 -16.09 10.94
CA TYR A 96 15.20 -14.83 10.94
C TYR A 96 14.30 -13.65 10.56
N PHE A 97 14.51 -12.53 11.27
CA PHE A 97 13.90 -11.25 10.92
C PHE A 97 14.87 -10.11 11.24
N TYR A 98 14.63 -8.96 10.66
CA TYR A 98 15.53 -7.80 10.69
C TYR A 98 14.77 -6.59 11.21
N VAL A 99 15.48 -5.80 12.02
CA VAL A 99 14.94 -4.57 12.59
C VAL A 99 15.86 -3.40 12.30
N ASN A 100 15.27 -2.22 12.15
CA ASN A 100 15.96 -0.94 12.08
C ASN A 100 15.56 -0.12 13.31
N TYR A 101 16.54 0.31 14.09
CA TYR A 101 16.28 1.13 15.27
C TYR A 101 17.36 2.19 15.50
N THR A 102 17.00 3.23 16.25
CA THR A 102 17.94 4.26 16.71
C THR A 102 18.49 3.87 18.08
N GLN A 103 19.81 3.69 18.19
CA GLN A 103 20.49 3.28 19.41
C GLN A 103 20.42 4.37 20.49
N ALA A 104 20.16 4.01 21.75
CA ALA A 104 19.97 4.93 22.86
C ALA A 104 21.20 5.80 23.15
N THR A 105 22.39 5.19 23.13
CA THR A 105 23.63 5.83 23.59
C THR A 105 24.23 6.81 22.59
N THR A 106 24.13 6.50 21.29
CA THR A 106 24.80 7.28 20.22
C THR A 106 23.83 8.00 19.31
N GLY A 107 22.54 7.60 19.28
CA GLY A 107 21.58 8.04 18.28
C GLY A 107 21.83 7.46 16.89
N ALA A 108 22.78 6.55 16.73
CA ALA A 108 23.06 5.90 15.45
C ALA A 108 21.90 4.98 15.02
N THR A 109 21.69 4.85 13.72
CA THR A 109 20.83 3.81 13.15
C THR A 109 21.54 2.48 13.20
N VAL A 110 20.85 1.45 13.71
CA VAL A 110 21.33 0.06 13.75
C VAL A 110 20.37 -0.83 12.96
N ILE A 111 20.95 -1.62 12.06
CA ILE A 111 20.26 -2.72 11.39
C ILE A 111 20.75 -4.01 12.05
N ALA A 112 19.82 -4.80 12.61
CA ALA A 112 20.16 -6.03 13.29
C ALA A 112 19.23 -7.18 12.90
N ARG A 113 19.79 -8.39 12.80
CA ARG A 113 19.06 -9.64 12.67
C ARG A 113 18.75 -10.21 14.04
N TYR A 114 17.53 -10.72 14.20
CA TYR A 114 17.10 -11.53 15.33
C TYR A 114 16.54 -12.87 14.83
N SER A 115 16.34 -13.79 15.76
CA SER A 115 15.67 -15.08 15.53
C SER A 115 14.40 -15.19 16.35
N VAL A 116 13.40 -15.90 15.84
CA VAL A 116 12.27 -16.34 16.66
C VAL A 116 12.72 -17.38 17.67
N SER A 117 12.06 -17.47 18.81
CA SER A 117 12.29 -18.52 19.81
C SER A 117 12.04 -19.92 19.21
N THR A 118 12.91 -20.86 19.52
CA THR A 118 12.75 -22.25 19.08
C THR A 118 11.58 -22.99 19.75
N THR A 119 11.03 -22.44 20.84
CA THR A 119 9.97 -23.06 21.63
C THR A 119 8.62 -22.33 21.53
N ASN A 120 8.61 -21.06 21.07
CA ASN A 120 7.39 -20.28 20.97
C ASN A 120 7.47 -19.36 19.73
N PRO A 121 6.67 -19.61 18.68
CA PRO A 121 6.69 -18.82 17.44
C PRO A 121 6.14 -17.39 17.62
N ASP A 122 5.53 -17.08 18.79
CA ASP A 122 5.00 -15.76 19.10
C ASP A 122 5.96 -14.89 19.92
N VAL A 123 7.19 -15.36 20.14
CA VAL A 123 8.22 -14.64 20.92
C VAL A 123 9.56 -14.74 20.19
N ALA A 124 10.25 -13.62 20.06
CA ALA A 124 11.63 -13.60 19.55
C ALA A 124 12.64 -13.89 20.64
N ASP A 125 13.77 -14.49 20.27
CA ASP A 125 14.94 -14.58 21.15
C ASP A 125 15.70 -13.24 21.16
N ALA A 126 15.50 -12.43 22.19
CA ALA A 126 16.15 -11.13 22.32
C ALA A 126 17.69 -11.23 22.46
N SER A 127 18.23 -12.38 22.83
CA SER A 127 19.68 -12.63 22.94
C SER A 127 20.33 -13.00 21.60
N SER A 128 19.56 -13.28 20.57
CA SER A 128 20.01 -13.69 19.23
C SER A 128 20.51 -12.55 18.34
N ALA A 129 20.58 -11.32 18.87
CA ALA A 129 20.94 -10.14 18.11
C ALA A 129 22.27 -10.26 17.37
N LEU A 130 22.26 -10.08 16.05
CA LEU A 130 23.43 -9.89 15.21
C LEU A 130 23.35 -8.54 14.53
N VAL A 131 24.21 -7.60 14.93
CA VAL A 131 24.28 -6.29 14.29
C VAL A 131 24.92 -6.45 12.90
N LEU A 132 24.23 -5.94 11.87
CA LEU A 132 24.70 -5.93 10.49
C LEU A 132 25.36 -4.59 10.17
N LEU A 133 24.65 -3.47 10.40
CA LEU A 133 25.11 -2.13 10.11
C LEU A 133 24.90 -1.21 11.31
N THR A 134 25.84 -0.28 11.51
CA THR A 134 25.70 0.86 12.42
C THR A 134 26.07 2.13 11.66
N ILE A 135 25.10 3.03 11.49
CA ILE A 135 25.22 4.25 10.69
C ILE A 135 25.07 5.47 11.60
N ALA A 136 26.11 6.28 11.70
CA ALA A 136 26.07 7.49 12.51
C ALA A 136 25.02 8.48 11.97
N GLN A 137 24.22 9.07 12.87
CA GLN A 137 23.21 10.06 12.55
C GLN A 137 23.65 11.43 13.08
N PRO A 138 23.89 12.42 12.19
CA PRO A 138 24.33 13.74 12.64
C PRO A 138 23.22 14.53 13.35
N PHE A 139 21.95 14.24 13.07
CA PHE A 139 20.79 14.89 13.68
C PHE A 139 19.76 13.85 14.15
N SER A 140 18.67 14.34 14.78
CA SER A 140 17.65 13.46 15.37
C SER A 140 16.46 13.16 14.47
N ASN A 141 16.45 13.71 13.27
CA ASN A 141 15.41 13.56 12.26
C ASN A 141 15.94 13.00 10.95
N HIS A 142 15.06 12.74 10.00
CA HIS A 142 15.33 12.08 8.72
C HIS A 142 16.04 10.72 8.90
N ASN A 143 15.51 9.91 9.82
CA ASN A 143 16.08 8.61 10.09
C ASN A 143 15.73 7.55 9.04
N GLY A 144 14.68 7.79 8.22
CA GLY A 144 14.13 6.77 7.33
C GLY A 144 13.64 5.56 8.13
N GLY A 145 14.24 4.40 7.91
CA GLY A 145 14.09 3.22 8.79
C GLY A 145 13.31 2.07 8.19
N SER A 146 12.65 2.24 7.06
CA SER A 146 11.93 1.16 6.39
C SER A 146 12.86 0.06 5.92
N LEU A 147 12.40 -1.20 6.06
CA LEU A 147 13.08 -2.42 5.61
C LEU A 147 12.12 -3.25 4.76
N ALA A 148 12.61 -3.80 3.66
CA ALA A 148 11.89 -4.82 2.88
C ALA A 148 12.85 -5.71 2.11
N PHE A 149 12.48 -6.97 1.90
CA PHE A 149 13.17 -7.82 0.93
C PHE A 149 12.64 -7.53 -0.48
N GLY A 150 13.59 -7.35 -1.41
CA GLY A 150 13.25 -7.25 -2.83
C GLY A 150 12.92 -8.60 -3.46
N PRO A 151 12.36 -8.62 -4.67
CA PRO A 151 12.08 -9.86 -5.41
C PRO A 151 13.37 -10.63 -5.76
N ASP A 152 14.53 -9.99 -5.65
CA ASP A 152 15.86 -10.56 -5.82
C ASP A 152 16.39 -11.27 -4.54
N GLY A 153 15.64 -11.22 -3.44
CA GLY A 153 15.96 -11.85 -2.17
C GLY A 153 16.95 -11.08 -1.29
N TYR A 154 17.39 -9.89 -1.69
CA TYR A 154 18.25 -9.02 -0.90
C TYR A 154 17.45 -8.10 0.03
N LEU A 155 18.07 -7.67 1.13
CA LEU A 155 17.46 -6.73 2.07
C LEU A 155 17.71 -5.29 1.61
N TYR A 156 16.65 -4.55 1.38
CA TYR A 156 16.69 -3.12 1.08
C TYR A 156 16.41 -2.31 2.36
N ILE A 157 17.07 -1.14 2.46
CA ILE A 157 17.06 -0.28 3.64
C ILE A 157 16.90 1.16 3.17
N GLY A 158 15.85 1.86 3.59
CA GLY A 158 15.67 3.28 3.33
C GLY A 158 16.38 4.10 4.40
N MET A 159 17.32 4.96 3.98
CA MET A 159 18.10 5.84 4.87
C MET A 159 17.87 7.29 4.50
N GLY A 160 17.44 8.10 5.47
CA GLY A 160 17.38 9.54 5.29
C GLY A 160 18.76 10.20 5.21
N ASP A 161 18.78 11.49 4.83
CA ASP A 161 20.00 12.29 4.66
C ASP A 161 20.75 12.60 5.99
N GLY A 162 20.16 12.17 7.10
CA GLY A 162 20.70 12.35 8.44
C GLY A 162 20.17 13.59 9.15
N GLY A 163 19.28 14.35 8.52
CA GLY A 163 18.50 15.40 9.18
C GLY A 163 18.98 16.82 8.94
N SER A 164 18.34 17.74 9.65
CA SER A 164 18.43 19.19 9.45
C SER A 164 17.79 19.66 8.14
N ALA A 165 17.75 20.99 7.91
CA ALA A 165 17.25 21.57 6.69
C ALA A 165 18.34 21.64 5.61
N ASN A 166 17.95 21.48 4.34
CA ASN A 166 18.79 21.68 3.16
C ASN A 166 19.96 20.69 3.00
N ASP A 167 19.93 19.52 3.65
CA ASP A 167 21.00 18.52 3.62
C ASP A 167 22.41 19.18 3.77
N PRO A 168 22.75 19.70 4.96
CA PRO A 168 23.95 20.51 5.12
C PRO A 168 25.24 19.74 4.86
N ASN A 169 25.19 18.41 4.93
CA ASN A 169 26.31 17.51 4.68
C ASN A 169 26.36 16.98 3.25
N ASN A 170 25.42 17.40 2.39
CA ASN A 170 25.26 16.88 1.04
C ASN A 170 25.18 15.34 0.99
N SER A 171 24.55 14.75 2.02
CA SER A 171 24.46 13.30 2.17
C SER A 171 23.73 12.65 0.99
N GLY A 172 22.66 13.27 0.48
CA GLY A 172 21.88 12.76 -0.64
C GLY A 172 22.76 12.47 -1.87
N GLN A 173 23.70 13.34 -2.19
CA GLN A 173 24.55 13.23 -3.39
C GLN A 173 25.95 12.63 -3.10
N ASN A 174 26.33 12.45 -1.84
CA ASN A 174 27.66 11.92 -1.48
C ASN A 174 27.64 10.39 -1.48
N ILE A 175 28.31 9.76 -2.44
CA ILE A 175 28.41 8.31 -2.58
C ILE A 175 29.31 7.61 -1.53
N ASN A 176 30.02 8.37 -0.69
CA ASN A 176 30.88 7.84 0.38
C ASN A 176 30.19 7.83 1.77
N THR A 177 28.88 7.99 1.81
CA THR A 177 28.06 7.86 3.01
C THR A 177 26.81 7.04 2.73
N LEU A 178 26.32 6.34 3.75
CA LEU A 178 25.11 5.53 3.69
C LEU A 178 23.83 6.35 3.95
N LEU A 179 23.97 7.65 4.26
CA LEU A 179 22.85 8.58 4.48
C LEU A 179 22.30 9.12 3.15
N GLY A 180 20.97 9.33 3.09
CA GLY A 180 20.28 9.82 1.89
C GLY A 180 20.26 8.78 0.76
N LYS A 181 20.02 7.50 1.08
CA LYS A 181 20.19 6.36 0.18
C LYS A 181 19.07 5.33 0.28
N MET A 182 18.87 4.61 -0.80
CA MET A 182 18.41 3.22 -0.71
C MET A 182 19.64 2.32 -0.65
N LEU A 183 19.77 1.52 0.39
CA LEU A 183 20.85 0.52 0.53
C LEU A 183 20.31 -0.87 0.18
N ARG A 184 21.22 -1.78 -0.25
CA ARG A 184 20.89 -3.18 -0.53
C ARG A 184 22.05 -4.08 -0.09
N ILE A 185 21.75 -5.06 0.75
CA ILE A 185 22.73 -6.01 1.30
C ILE A 185 22.25 -7.45 1.15
N ASP A 186 23.21 -8.38 1.07
CA ASP A 186 22.96 -9.83 1.08
C ASP A 186 23.12 -10.38 2.49
N VAL A 187 22.00 -10.75 3.10
CA VAL A 187 21.96 -11.31 4.46
C VAL A 187 22.22 -12.82 4.50
N ASN A 188 22.39 -13.46 3.35
CA ASN A 188 22.63 -14.90 3.20
C ASN A 188 24.11 -15.23 2.95
N SER A 189 24.95 -14.24 2.71
CA SER A 189 26.37 -14.41 2.46
C SER A 189 27.20 -13.41 3.24
N GLY A 190 28.52 -13.68 3.35
CA GLY A 190 29.44 -12.80 4.07
C GLY A 190 29.28 -12.84 5.59
N THR A 191 30.05 -12.00 6.29
CA THR A 191 29.98 -11.84 7.75
C THR A 191 30.24 -10.37 8.09
N PRO A 192 29.32 -9.64 8.69
CA PRO A 192 27.93 -10.05 9.08
C PRO A 192 26.91 -10.06 7.92
N TYR A 193 27.25 -9.56 6.74
CA TYR A 193 26.47 -9.58 5.49
C TYR A 193 27.41 -9.56 4.29
N GLY A 194 26.90 -9.85 3.10
CA GLY A 194 27.59 -9.70 1.83
C GLY A 194 27.09 -8.51 1.02
N ILE A 195 27.82 -8.15 -0.02
CA ILE A 195 27.46 -7.13 -0.98
C ILE A 195 26.93 -7.81 -2.24
N PRO A 196 25.68 -7.51 -2.68
CA PRO A 196 25.18 -7.99 -3.96
C PRO A 196 26.09 -7.52 -5.12
N PRO A 197 26.54 -8.41 -6.01
CA PRO A 197 27.50 -8.04 -7.07
C PRO A 197 26.92 -7.06 -8.10
N THR A 198 25.61 -6.88 -8.09
CA THR A 198 24.89 -5.93 -8.97
C THR A 198 24.64 -4.58 -8.29
N ASN A 199 25.18 -4.31 -7.11
CA ASN A 199 25.17 -2.97 -6.55
C ASN A 199 26.07 -2.04 -7.38
N PRO A 200 25.67 -0.78 -7.62
CA PRO A 200 26.37 0.12 -8.54
C PRO A 200 27.80 0.44 -8.13
N TYR A 201 28.12 0.33 -6.83
CA TYR A 201 29.46 0.64 -6.29
C TYR A 201 30.17 -0.61 -5.72
N ALA A 202 29.72 -1.81 -6.06
CA ALA A 202 30.30 -3.04 -5.54
C ALA A 202 31.77 -3.21 -5.94
N GLY A 203 32.63 -3.56 -4.97
CA GLY A 203 34.02 -3.93 -5.17
C GLY A 203 34.97 -2.73 -5.39
N ALA A 204 35.60 -2.62 -6.56
CA ALA A 204 36.60 -1.58 -6.83
C ALA A 204 36.00 -0.26 -7.36
N ILE A 205 34.68 -0.18 -7.49
CA ILE A 205 34.00 1.03 -7.98
C ILE A 205 33.94 2.04 -6.81
N PRO A 206 34.38 3.31 -7.00
CA PRO A 206 34.35 4.29 -5.92
C PRO A 206 32.93 4.54 -5.41
N GLY A 207 32.76 4.50 -4.07
CA GLY A 207 31.49 4.66 -3.35
C GLY A 207 31.35 3.60 -2.27
N SER A 208 30.28 3.70 -1.47
CA SER A 208 29.96 2.66 -0.48
C SER A 208 29.22 1.52 -1.17
N ASP A 209 29.70 0.30 -0.95
CA ASP A 209 29.28 -0.92 -1.65
C ASP A 209 27.79 -1.26 -1.43
N GLU A 210 27.23 -0.83 -0.30
CA GLU A 210 25.83 -1.07 0.09
C GLU A 210 24.81 -0.24 -0.69
N ILE A 211 25.25 0.82 -1.37
CA ILE A 211 24.35 1.77 -2.05
C ILE A 211 23.70 1.09 -3.24
N TRP A 212 22.35 1.16 -3.28
CA TRP A 212 21.50 0.79 -4.42
C TRP A 212 21.10 2.00 -5.26
N ALA A 213 20.66 3.09 -4.58
CA ALA A 213 20.31 4.36 -5.20
C ALA A 213 20.64 5.53 -4.28
N VAL A 214 20.84 6.71 -4.85
CA VAL A 214 21.23 7.94 -4.17
C VAL A 214 20.14 9.01 -4.32
N GLY A 215 20.30 10.13 -3.58
CA GLY A 215 19.44 11.31 -3.74
C GLY A 215 18.12 11.24 -3.01
N MET A 216 18.08 10.55 -1.86
CA MET A 216 16.93 10.51 -0.94
C MET A 216 17.07 11.56 0.14
N ARG A 217 15.92 12.15 0.58
CA ARG A 217 15.85 13.03 1.74
C ARG A 217 15.47 12.28 3.02
N ASN A 218 14.28 11.71 3.05
CA ASN A 218 13.77 10.93 4.17
C ASN A 218 12.75 9.90 3.66
N PRO A 219 13.21 8.81 3.01
CA PRO A 219 12.36 7.76 2.46
C PRO A 219 11.67 7.02 3.61
N TRP A 220 10.53 7.58 4.06
CA TRP A 220 9.84 7.11 5.26
C TRP A 220 9.33 5.68 5.10
N LYS A 221 8.70 5.38 3.96
CA LYS A 221 8.32 4.01 3.59
C LYS A 221 8.60 3.74 2.13
N PHE A 222 8.96 2.51 1.85
CA PHE A 222 9.00 1.97 0.50
C PHE A 222 8.43 0.55 0.50
N SER A 223 8.01 0.09 -0.65
CA SER A 223 7.47 -1.25 -0.85
C SER A 223 7.77 -1.77 -2.25
N PHE A 224 7.73 -3.07 -2.39
CA PHE A 224 7.74 -3.71 -3.71
C PHE A 224 6.33 -4.12 -4.10
N ASP A 225 5.95 -3.84 -5.34
CA ASP A 225 4.73 -4.39 -5.91
C ASP A 225 4.88 -5.90 -6.07
N SER A 226 4.06 -6.67 -5.38
CA SER A 226 4.18 -8.14 -5.35
C SER A 226 3.94 -8.81 -6.72
N GLN A 227 3.31 -8.11 -7.66
CA GLN A 227 3.03 -8.63 -9.00
C GLN A 227 4.11 -8.26 -10.03
N THR A 228 4.59 -7.01 -10.02
CA THR A 228 5.55 -6.50 -11.02
C THR A 228 6.99 -6.50 -10.53
N GLY A 229 7.19 -6.51 -9.21
CA GLY A 229 8.48 -6.34 -8.57
C GLY A 229 8.98 -4.89 -8.55
N ASP A 230 8.19 -3.91 -9.01
CA ASP A 230 8.59 -2.50 -9.01
C ASP A 230 8.77 -1.98 -7.59
N LEU A 231 9.83 -1.22 -7.38
CA LEU A 231 10.12 -0.50 -6.16
C LEU A 231 9.37 0.83 -6.15
N TRP A 232 8.56 1.07 -5.11
CA TRP A 232 7.86 2.32 -4.84
C TRP A 232 8.42 2.95 -3.58
N ILE A 233 8.80 4.23 -3.64
CA ILE A 233 9.41 4.96 -2.53
C ILE A 233 8.62 6.23 -2.29
N ALA A 234 8.19 6.47 -1.06
CA ALA A 234 7.66 7.74 -0.60
C ALA A 234 8.76 8.48 0.14
N ASP A 235 9.25 9.55 -0.45
CA ASP A 235 10.32 10.37 0.10
C ASP A 235 9.74 11.70 0.59
N VAL A 236 9.97 12.00 1.87
CA VAL A 236 9.42 13.20 2.52
C VAL A 236 10.21 14.44 2.09
N GLY A 237 9.50 15.38 1.49
CA GLY A 237 10.04 16.66 1.08
C GLY A 237 10.38 17.60 2.24
N GLN A 238 10.92 18.78 1.94
CA GLN A 238 11.34 19.69 2.99
C GLN A 238 10.26 20.70 3.40
N ASN A 239 9.80 21.51 2.46
CA ASN A 239 8.90 22.62 2.78
C ASN A 239 7.71 22.74 1.82
N ALA A 240 7.77 22.09 0.67
CA ALA A 240 6.83 22.40 -0.41
C ALA A 240 6.25 21.20 -1.12
N ILE A 241 7.01 20.12 -1.32
CA ILE A 241 6.63 19.05 -2.24
C ILE A 241 6.94 17.69 -1.62
N GLU A 242 5.96 16.82 -1.58
CA GLU A 242 6.11 15.39 -1.28
C GLU A 242 6.17 14.59 -2.57
N GLU A 243 6.93 13.49 -2.60
CA GLU A 243 7.16 12.74 -3.83
C GLU A 243 6.98 11.23 -3.70
N ILE A 244 6.53 10.61 -4.79
CA ILE A 244 6.41 9.18 -4.98
C ILE A 244 7.30 8.78 -6.14
N ASN A 245 8.35 8.04 -5.82
CA ASN A 245 9.28 7.50 -6.79
C ASN A 245 8.92 6.06 -7.13
N LYS A 246 9.12 5.68 -8.38
CA LYS A 246 8.91 4.32 -8.86
C LYS A 246 10.04 3.91 -9.80
N ALA A 247 10.56 2.70 -9.62
CA ALA A 247 11.54 2.13 -10.55
C ALA A 247 11.40 0.59 -10.59
N PRO A 248 11.77 -0.06 -11.71
CA PRO A 248 11.99 -1.51 -11.70
C PRO A 248 13.01 -1.90 -10.64
N SER A 249 12.79 -3.01 -9.94
CA SER A 249 13.74 -3.52 -8.92
C SER A 249 15.11 -3.91 -9.49
N THR A 250 15.26 -3.90 -10.80
CA THR A 250 16.54 -4.13 -11.50
C THR A 250 17.30 -2.85 -11.86
N ALA A 251 16.70 -1.67 -11.64
CA ALA A 251 17.29 -0.39 -11.99
C ALA A 251 18.23 0.11 -10.90
N ALA A 252 19.49 -0.34 -10.94
CA ALA A 252 20.54 0.08 -10.03
C ALA A 252 21.11 1.46 -10.34
N GLY A 253 21.61 2.18 -9.35
CA GLY A 253 22.37 3.42 -9.52
C GLY A 253 21.54 4.63 -9.84
N LEU A 254 20.21 4.60 -9.62
CA LEU A 254 19.34 5.75 -9.82
C LEU A 254 19.68 6.87 -8.83
N ASN A 255 19.52 8.13 -9.30
CA ASN A 255 19.65 9.33 -8.48
C ASN A 255 18.32 10.07 -8.46
N TYR A 256 17.64 10.06 -7.30
CA TYR A 256 16.33 10.68 -7.11
C TYR A 256 16.36 12.19 -6.85
N GLY A 257 17.56 12.79 -6.82
CA GLY A 257 17.73 14.22 -7.00
C GLY A 257 17.91 15.04 -5.72
N TRP A 258 17.58 14.57 -4.54
CA TRP A 258 17.80 15.33 -3.31
C TRP A 258 19.31 15.56 -3.08
N ARG A 259 19.79 16.77 -2.78
CA ARG A 259 19.10 18.05 -2.51
C ARG A 259 18.98 18.98 -3.74
N CYS A 260 19.36 18.53 -4.92
CA CYS A 260 19.30 19.36 -6.12
C CYS A 260 17.86 19.68 -6.51
N TYR A 261 16.96 18.76 -6.26
CA TYR A 261 15.52 18.85 -6.53
C TYR A 261 14.69 18.44 -5.31
N GLU A 262 13.49 19.03 -5.19
CA GLU A 262 12.39 18.60 -4.32
C GLU A 262 11.19 18.33 -5.23
N GLY A 263 10.78 17.06 -5.34
CA GLY A 263 9.87 16.64 -6.39
C GLY A 263 10.42 16.93 -7.79
N ASN A 264 9.60 17.51 -8.65
CA ASN A 264 9.99 17.95 -9.99
C ASN A 264 10.58 19.38 -10.03
N SER A 265 10.80 20.02 -8.88
CA SER A 265 11.22 21.43 -8.80
C SER A 265 12.68 21.56 -8.39
N PRO A 266 13.46 22.45 -9.03
CA PRO A 266 14.81 22.77 -8.55
C PRO A 266 14.78 23.30 -7.11
N PHE A 267 15.66 22.76 -6.23
CA PHE A 267 15.77 23.20 -4.84
C PHE A 267 17.11 23.89 -4.58
N ASN A 268 18.21 23.15 -4.54
CA ASN A 268 19.55 23.72 -4.41
C ASN A 268 20.47 23.09 -5.45
N THR A 269 20.58 23.73 -6.60
CA THR A 269 21.31 23.19 -7.76
C THR A 269 22.80 23.48 -7.77
N THR A 270 23.34 24.09 -6.70
CA THR A 270 24.77 24.38 -6.60
C THR A 270 25.57 23.09 -6.50
N GLY A 271 26.47 22.88 -7.47
CA GLY A 271 27.31 21.67 -7.55
C GLY A 271 26.58 20.42 -8.04
N CYS A 272 25.37 20.55 -8.55
CA CYS A 272 24.58 19.45 -9.06
C CYS A 272 24.98 19.00 -10.48
N SER A 273 24.67 17.77 -10.81
CA SER A 273 24.85 17.20 -12.16
C SER A 273 23.84 17.79 -13.15
N LEU A 274 23.95 17.40 -14.43
CA LEU A 274 22.96 17.73 -15.44
C LEU A 274 21.61 17.10 -15.08
N ILE A 275 20.51 17.78 -15.42
CA ILE A 275 19.14 17.33 -15.12
C ILE A 275 18.84 15.90 -15.63
N THR A 276 19.46 15.52 -16.74
CA THR A 276 19.31 14.18 -17.35
C THR A 276 19.90 13.05 -16.51
N ASN A 277 20.66 13.36 -15.46
CA ASN A 277 21.25 12.35 -14.55
C ASN A 277 20.34 12.04 -13.37
N TYR A 278 19.16 12.66 -13.27
CA TYR A 278 18.22 12.45 -12.18
C TYR A 278 17.01 11.66 -12.64
N THR A 279 16.46 10.86 -11.72
CA THR A 279 15.20 10.13 -11.89
C THR A 279 14.13 10.89 -11.12
N PHE A 280 13.21 11.47 -11.83
CA PHE A 280 12.14 12.26 -11.23
C PHE A 280 10.97 11.37 -10.76
N PRO A 281 10.20 11.83 -9.75
CA PRO A 281 9.06 11.08 -9.24
C PRO A 281 7.99 10.84 -10.30
N VAL A 282 7.29 9.71 -10.20
CA VAL A 282 6.12 9.42 -11.06
C VAL A 282 4.91 10.25 -10.67
N THR A 283 4.91 10.78 -9.44
CA THR A 283 3.90 11.69 -8.91
C THR A 283 4.50 12.50 -7.78
N ASP A 284 4.15 13.76 -7.71
CA ASP A 284 4.40 14.64 -6.57
C ASP A 284 3.15 15.44 -6.20
N TYR A 285 3.15 16.06 -5.00
CA TYR A 285 2.09 16.96 -4.59
C TYR A 285 2.62 18.04 -3.66
N THR A 286 2.06 19.25 -3.78
CA THR A 286 2.47 20.37 -2.95
C THR A 286 1.71 20.41 -1.62
N HIS A 287 2.39 20.86 -0.57
CA HIS A 287 1.77 21.10 0.74
C HIS A 287 0.59 22.08 0.62
N ALA A 288 0.76 23.15 -0.17
CA ALA A 288 -0.26 24.18 -0.35
C ALA A 288 -1.56 23.64 -0.97
N ALA A 289 -1.48 22.70 -1.93
CA ALA A 289 -2.66 22.16 -2.61
C ALA A 289 -3.33 21.03 -1.83
N SER A 290 -2.53 20.19 -1.16
CA SER A 290 -3.03 18.99 -0.47
C SER A 290 -3.45 19.25 0.98
N GLY A 291 -2.89 20.30 1.62
CA GLY A 291 -2.91 20.46 3.08
C GLY A 291 -2.02 19.45 3.80
N GLY A 292 -1.14 18.76 3.07
CA GLY A 292 -0.17 17.79 3.59
C GLY A 292 1.12 18.44 4.07
N CYS A 293 2.01 17.62 4.62
CA CYS A 293 3.33 18.04 5.07
C CYS A 293 4.37 16.92 5.14
N SER A 294 3.94 15.68 5.05
CA SER A 294 4.83 14.50 5.18
C SER A 294 4.13 13.26 4.65
N ILE A 295 4.60 12.80 3.52
CA ILE A 295 4.09 11.56 2.91
C ILE A 295 4.44 10.36 3.79
N THR A 296 3.46 9.48 4.00
CA THR A 296 3.68 8.26 4.79
C THR A 296 4.14 7.08 3.92
N GLY A 297 3.81 7.10 2.62
CA GLY A 297 4.03 5.95 1.74
C GLY A 297 2.96 4.88 1.87
N GLY A 298 3.14 3.76 1.20
CA GLY A 298 2.13 2.70 1.14
C GLY A 298 2.49 1.53 0.25
N TYR A 299 1.48 0.95 -0.41
CA TYR A 299 1.60 -0.26 -1.22
C TYR A 299 0.75 -0.19 -2.48
N VAL A 300 1.17 -0.92 -3.52
CA VAL A 300 0.27 -1.26 -4.62
C VAL A 300 -0.72 -2.30 -4.13
N TYR A 301 -2.01 -2.03 -4.26
CA TYR A 301 -3.05 -2.98 -3.84
C TYR A 301 -3.08 -4.20 -4.77
N ARG A 302 -2.99 -5.39 -4.17
CA ARG A 302 -3.02 -6.69 -4.86
C ARG A 302 -3.98 -7.69 -4.19
N GLY A 303 -4.75 -7.24 -3.19
CA GLY A 303 -5.81 -8.03 -2.56
C GLY A 303 -6.94 -8.35 -3.52
N ALA A 304 -7.72 -9.38 -3.23
CA ALA A 304 -8.83 -9.82 -4.09
C ALA A 304 -10.18 -9.17 -3.71
N THR A 305 -10.27 -8.57 -2.51
CA THR A 305 -11.55 -8.10 -1.96
C THR A 305 -12.08 -6.86 -2.69
N TYR A 306 -11.19 -5.97 -3.17
CA TYR A 306 -11.56 -4.70 -3.79
C TYR A 306 -11.02 -4.57 -5.21
N PRO A 307 -11.71 -5.12 -6.24
CA PRO A 307 -11.23 -5.11 -7.63
C PRO A 307 -10.93 -3.71 -8.17
N ASN A 308 -11.67 -2.70 -7.73
CA ASN A 308 -11.46 -1.31 -8.15
C ASN A 308 -10.14 -0.70 -7.65
N LEU A 309 -9.51 -1.27 -6.62
CA LEU A 309 -8.22 -0.84 -6.09
C LEU A 309 -7.03 -1.52 -6.79
N GLN A 310 -7.28 -2.60 -7.53
CA GLN A 310 -6.24 -3.41 -8.17
C GLN A 310 -5.26 -2.55 -8.98
N GLY A 311 -3.96 -2.73 -8.69
CA GLY A 311 -2.88 -2.03 -9.39
C GLY A 311 -2.70 -0.57 -9.02
N LYS A 312 -3.46 -0.02 -8.09
CA LYS A 312 -3.28 1.33 -7.59
C LYS A 312 -2.30 1.35 -6.43
N TYR A 313 -1.38 2.32 -6.44
CA TYR A 313 -0.53 2.59 -5.28
C TYR A 313 -1.29 3.47 -4.31
N LEU A 314 -1.56 2.96 -3.12
CA LEU A 314 -2.22 3.69 -2.03
C LEU A 314 -1.18 4.20 -1.05
N PHE A 315 -1.32 5.45 -0.62
CA PHE A 315 -0.43 6.12 0.33
C PHE A 315 -1.22 7.10 1.20
N SER A 316 -0.59 7.71 2.19
CA SER A 316 -1.19 8.73 3.04
C SER A 316 -0.23 9.89 3.27
N ASP A 317 -0.78 10.98 3.79
CA ASP A 317 0.01 12.08 4.34
C ASP A 317 -0.34 12.25 5.83
N TYR A 318 0.70 12.41 6.64
CA TYR A 318 0.61 12.50 8.08
C TYR A 318 -0.21 13.70 8.58
N CYS A 319 -0.16 14.83 7.88
CA CYS A 319 -0.82 16.06 8.29
C CYS A 319 -2.28 16.14 7.87
N ASN A 320 -2.56 15.82 6.59
CA ASN A 320 -3.91 15.94 6.08
C ASN A 320 -4.79 14.72 6.41
N ASN A 321 -4.18 13.62 6.87
CA ASN A 321 -4.87 12.38 7.25
C ASN A 321 -5.73 11.76 6.14
N LYS A 322 -5.42 12.02 4.87
CA LYS A 322 -6.12 11.43 3.73
C LYS A 322 -5.34 10.25 3.18
N ILE A 323 -6.07 9.31 2.60
CA ILE A 323 -5.46 8.27 1.77
C ILE A 323 -5.56 8.75 0.33
N GLY A 324 -4.41 8.89 -0.32
CA GLY A 324 -4.29 9.12 -1.73
C GLY A 324 -4.07 7.82 -2.49
N TYR A 325 -4.45 7.78 -3.76
CA TYR A 325 -4.03 6.73 -4.66
C TYR A 325 -3.70 7.27 -6.05
N VAL A 326 -2.77 6.59 -6.70
CA VAL A 326 -2.38 6.84 -8.09
C VAL A 326 -2.41 5.54 -8.88
N SER A 327 -2.47 5.65 -10.21
CA SER A 327 -2.31 4.48 -11.07
C SER A 327 -0.91 3.90 -10.96
N ASN A 328 -0.69 2.67 -11.46
CA ASN A 328 0.64 2.06 -11.50
C ASN A 328 1.65 2.78 -12.41
N THR A 329 1.20 3.76 -13.19
CA THR A 329 2.05 4.63 -14.01
C THR A 329 2.27 6.01 -13.40
N GLY A 330 1.77 6.25 -12.20
CA GLY A 330 1.76 7.57 -11.56
C GLY A 330 0.63 8.47 -12.10
N GLY A 331 0.85 9.78 -12.04
CA GLY A 331 -0.09 10.79 -12.55
C GLY A 331 -0.93 11.45 -11.46
N ALA A 332 -2.17 11.83 -11.79
CA ALA A 332 -3.03 12.57 -10.87
C ALA A 332 -3.41 11.75 -9.62
N ILE A 333 -3.34 12.40 -8.46
CA ILE A 333 -3.72 11.80 -7.18
C ILE A 333 -5.23 11.96 -6.96
N THR A 334 -5.89 10.86 -6.60
CA THR A 334 -7.24 10.91 -6.06
C THR A 334 -7.18 10.75 -4.54
N TRP A 335 -7.76 11.71 -3.82
CA TRP A 335 -7.75 11.74 -2.36
C TRP A 335 -9.08 11.30 -1.78
N SER A 336 -9.04 10.54 -0.68
CA SER A 336 -10.19 10.24 0.17
C SER A 336 -10.62 11.46 1.00
N ASN A 337 -11.70 11.34 1.77
CA ASN A 337 -11.94 12.19 2.92
C ASN A 337 -10.82 12.00 3.96
N ALA A 338 -10.66 13.00 4.84
CA ALA A 338 -9.68 12.92 5.93
C ALA A 338 -10.19 11.95 7.02
N PHE A 339 -9.25 11.19 7.59
CA PHE A 339 -9.45 10.33 8.75
C PHE A 339 -8.86 10.96 10.01
N THR A 340 -8.73 10.19 11.09
CA THR A 340 -8.13 10.65 12.35
C THR A 340 -6.96 9.74 12.73
N GLY A 341 -6.05 10.24 13.57
CA GLY A 341 -4.99 9.44 14.17
C GLY A 341 -3.60 9.64 13.60
N ASN A 342 -3.41 10.53 12.64
CA ASN A 342 -2.14 10.76 11.94
C ASN A 342 -1.58 9.44 11.40
N ILE A 343 -2.02 9.06 10.20
CA ILE A 343 -1.63 7.79 9.58
C ILE A 343 -0.11 7.79 9.39
N SER A 344 0.58 6.86 10.04
CA SER A 344 2.04 6.77 10.09
C SER A 344 2.61 5.61 9.28
N THR A 345 1.79 4.63 8.94
CA THR A 345 2.24 3.45 8.21
C THR A 345 1.09 2.74 7.53
N PHE A 346 1.47 1.99 6.50
CA PHE A 346 0.66 0.96 5.86
C PHE A 346 1.24 -0.41 6.18
N GLY A 347 0.45 -1.44 5.99
CA GLY A 347 0.86 -2.83 5.97
C GLY A 347 -0.02 -3.65 5.05
N GLN A 348 0.46 -4.82 4.69
CA GLN A 348 -0.23 -5.76 3.82
C GLN A 348 -0.30 -7.12 4.51
N ASP A 349 -1.45 -7.78 4.48
CA ASP A 349 -1.54 -9.16 4.97
C ASP A 349 -1.11 -10.17 3.88
N VAL A 350 -1.14 -11.46 4.24
CA VAL A 350 -0.75 -12.55 3.34
C VAL A 350 -1.62 -12.64 2.08
N ASN A 351 -2.83 -12.08 2.09
CA ASN A 351 -3.76 -12.06 0.97
C ASN A 351 -3.64 -10.77 0.13
N GLY A 352 -2.74 -9.86 0.50
CA GLY A 352 -2.58 -8.58 -0.20
C GLY A 352 -3.57 -7.49 0.22
N GLU A 353 -4.38 -7.72 1.27
CA GLU A 353 -5.27 -6.70 1.81
C GLU A 353 -4.50 -5.67 2.62
N LEU A 354 -4.90 -4.39 2.52
CA LEU A 354 -4.14 -3.29 3.10
C LEU A 354 -4.72 -2.82 4.45
N TYR A 355 -3.80 -2.48 5.32
CA TYR A 355 -4.04 -1.91 6.64
C TYR A 355 -3.27 -0.60 6.80
N VAL A 356 -3.78 0.27 7.66
CA VAL A 356 -3.10 1.49 8.12
C VAL A 356 -3.08 1.56 9.63
N ALA A 357 -2.12 2.29 10.19
CA ALA A 357 -2.11 2.61 11.61
C ALA A 357 -2.01 4.10 11.87
N GLY A 358 -2.79 4.59 12.82
CA GLY A 358 -2.72 5.95 13.33
C GLY A 358 -1.79 6.03 14.53
N ILE A 359 -0.75 6.87 14.44
CA ILE A 359 0.29 6.97 15.47
C ILE A 359 -0.24 7.60 16.77
N THR A 360 -1.21 8.53 16.68
CA THR A 360 -1.72 9.27 17.83
C THR A 360 -2.87 8.59 18.55
N ASN A 361 -3.66 7.76 17.83
CA ASN A 361 -4.80 7.05 18.39
C ASN A 361 -4.54 5.55 18.63
N GLY A 362 -3.43 5.01 18.11
CA GLY A 362 -3.06 3.60 18.29
C GLY A 362 -4.02 2.60 17.65
N VAL A 363 -4.73 3.01 16.61
CA VAL A 363 -5.71 2.20 15.90
C VAL A 363 -5.10 1.63 14.63
N VAL A 364 -5.27 0.32 14.41
CA VAL A 364 -5.04 -0.34 13.12
C VAL A 364 -6.39 -0.53 12.44
N SER A 365 -6.50 -0.08 11.20
CA SER A 365 -7.72 -0.18 10.39
C SER A 365 -7.43 -0.88 9.06
N LYS A 366 -8.42 -1.62 8.55
CA LYS A 366 -8.43 -2.11 7.17
C LYS A 366 -8.82 -0.98 6.22
N ILE A 367 -8.16 -0.90 5.09
CA ILE A 367 -8.61 -0.07 3.98
C ILE A 367 -9.74 -0.82 3.27
N VAL A 368 -10.87 -0.15 3.10
CA VAL A 368 -12.04 -0.70 2.42
C VAL A 368 -12.47 0.23 1.29
N ASP A 369 -12.89 -0.35 0.17
CA ASP A 369 -13.55 0.38 -0.90
C ASP A 369 -15.06 0.30 -0.68
N THR A 370 -15.68 1.42 -0.34
CA THR A 370 -17.13 1.53 -0.16
C THR A 370 -17.82 2.09 -1.39
N THR A 371 -17.12 2.15 -2.52
CA THR A 371 -17.78 2.43 -3.80
C THR A 371 -18.93 1.45 -3.95
N LEU A 372 -20.13 1.97 -4.17
CA LEU A 372 -21.28 1.14 -4.50
C LEU A 372 -20.99 0.44 -5.83
N SER A 373 -20.16 -0.59 -5.79
CA SER A 373 -20.14 -1.56 -6.86
C SER A 373 -21.45 -2.35 -6.71
N VAL A 374 -22.28 -2.29 -7.70
CA VAL A 374 -23.08 -3.47 -8.00
C VAL A 374 -22.02 -4.53 -8.23
N ASN A 375 -21.87 -5.49 -7.30
CA ASN A 375 -21.06 -6.67 -7.58
C ASN A 375 -21.72 -7.29 -8.82
N ASP A 376 -21.16 -7.00 -9.98
CA ASP A 376 -21.59 -7.64 -11.20
C ASP A 376 -21.33 -9.13 -10.96
N PHE A 377 -22.36 -9.92 -11.02
CA PHE A 377 -22.22 -11.34 -11.21
C PHE A 377 -21.16 -11.55 -12.29
N GLU A 378 -20.23 -12.50 -12.09
CA GLU A 378 -19.32 -12.94 -13.16
C GLU A 378 -20.10 -12.91 -14.46
N GLU A 379 -19.65 -12.17 -15.44
CA GLU A 379 -20.37 -11.63 -16.61
C GLU A 379 -21.23 -12.66 -17.38
N ASN A 380 -21.40 -13.87 -16.87
CA ASN A 380 -22.19 -14.95 -17.43
C ASN A 380 -22.83 -15.91 -16.41
N ALA A 381 -22.82 -15.61 -15.09
CA ALA A 381 -23.38 -16.55 -14.09
C ALA A 381 -24.91 -16.55 -14.07
N VAL A 382 -25.55 -15.40 -14.37
CA VAL A 382 -26.99 -15.24 -14.49
C VAL A 382 -27.32 -14.50 -15.78
N SER A 383 -28.21 -15.06 -16.59
CA SER A 383 -28.69 -14.44 -17.81
C SER A 383 -30.22 -14.51 -17.90
N ILE A 384 -30.82 -13.63 -18.71
CA ILE A 384 -32.29 -13.54 -18.90
C ILE A 384 -32.59 -13.59 -20.39
N TYR A 385 -33.44 -14.54 -20.80
CA TYR A 385 -33.91 -14.67 -22.17
C TYR A 385 -35.29 -15.35 -22.27
N PRO A 386 -36.06 -15.05 -23.34
CA PRO A 386 -35.84 -13.99 -24.30
C PRO A 386 -36.08 -12.61 -23.69
N ASN A 387 -35.42 -11.60 -24.23
CA ASN A 387 -35.64 -10.21 -23.93
C ASN A 387 -35.59 -9.41 -25.24
N PRO A 388 -36.71 -8.88 -25.74
CA PRO A 388 -38.06 -8.81 -25.15
C PRO A 388 -38.75 -10.17 -24.92
N ALA A 389 -39.56 -10.25 -23.85
CA ALA A 389 -40.40 -11.41 -23.53
C ALA A 389 -41.86 -11.19 -23.89
N LYS A 390 -42.56 -12.26 -24.26
CA LYS A 390 -43.99 -12.22 -24.55
C LYS A 390 -44.78 -12.99 -23.50
N ASP A 391 -44.73 -14.30 -23.52
CA ASP A 391 -45.54 -15.16 -22.64
C ASP A 391 -44.75 -15.62 -21.40
N TYR A 392 -43.43 -15.70 -21.52
CA TYR A 392 -42.51 -16.08 -20.46
C TYR A 392 -41.08 -15.60 -20.75
N PHE A 393 -40.24 -15.61 -19.71
CA PHE A 393 -38.79 -15.52 -19.83
C PHE A 393 -38.14 -16.48 -18.85
N THR A 394 -36.87 -16.79 -19.10
CA THR A 394 -36.06 -17.71 -18.27
C THR A 394 -34.89 -16.95 -17.70
N ILE A 395 -34.65 -17.14 -16.41
CA ILE A 395 -33.41 -16.76 -15.74
C ILE A 395 -32.52 -18.01 -15.73
N GLU A 396 -31.40 -17.97 -16.44
CA GLU A 396 -30.39 -19.00 -16.38
C GLU A 396 -29.45 -18.69 -15.20
N ASN A 397 -29.28 -19.64 -14.28
CA ASN A 397 -28.48 -19.58 -13.08
C ASN A 397 -27.44 -20.71 -13.15
N LYS A 398 -26.37 -20.51 -13.91
CA LYS A 398 -25.35 -21.54 -14.23
C LYS A 398 -24.70 -22.14 -12.99
N ASN A 399 -24.55 -21.35 -11.94
CA ASN A 399 -23.91 -21.78 -10.70
C ASN A 399 -24.88 -22.39 -9.68
N LYS A 400 -26.17 -22.49 -10.02
CA LYS A 400 -27.24 -23.03 -9.16
C LYS A 400 -27.28 -22.43 -7.76
N ARG A 401 -26.92 -21.14 -7.65
CA ARG A 401 -26.97 -20.40 -6.38
C ARG A 401 -28.43 -20.27 -5.92
N GLU A 402 -28.65 -20.22 -4.63
CA GLU A 402 -29.96 -19.90 -4.08
C GLU A 402 -30.27 -18.43 -4.32
N LEU A 403 -31.22 -18.12 -5.20
CA LEU A 403 -31.60 -16.77 -5.60
C LEU A 403 -32.93 -16.32 -5.01
N SER A 404 -32.97 -15.07 -4.53
CA SER A 404 -34.17 -14.30 -4.31
C SER A 404 -34.42 -13.41 -5.54
N ILE A 405 -35.55 -13.60 -6.21
CA ILE A 405 -35.89 -12.88 -7.46
C ILE A 405 -37.02 -11.89 -7.19
N LYS A 406 -36.77 -10.60 -7.45
CA LYS A 406 -37.73 -9.51 -7.35
C LYS A 406 -37.88 -8.84 -8.71
N ILE A 407 -39.10 -8.54 -9.11
CA ILE A 407 -39.40 -7.86 -10.38
C ILE A 407 -40.26 -6.64 -10.08
N TYR A 408 -39.85 -5.52 -10.65
CA TYR A 408 -40.54 -4.22 -10.52
C TYR A 408 -40.97 -3.70 -11.88
N ASP A 409 -42.14 -3.11 -11.97
CA ASP A 409 -42.61 -2.38 -13.17
C ASP A 409 -41.93 -1.00 -13.28
N ALA A 410 -42.20 -0.26 -14.34
CA ALA A 410 -41.66 1.06 -14.61
C ALA A 410 -42.03 2.12 -13.54
N SER A 411 -43.11 1.89 -12.75
CA SER A 411 -43.48 2.76 -11.63
C SER A 411 -42.76 2.46 -10.33
N GLY A 412 -41.96 1.39 -10.29
CA GLY A 412 -41.28 0.89 -9.09
C GLY A 412 -42.15 -0.03 -8.22
N LYS A 413 -43.33 -0.41 -8.70
CA LYS A 413 -44.19 -1.37 -8.00
C LYS A 413 -43.63 -2.78 -8.19
N MET A 414 -43.48 -3.54 -7.10
CA MET A 414 -43.08 -4.93 -7.15
C MET A 414 -44.21 -5.80 -7.71
N VAL A 415 -43.95 -6.49 -8.81
CA VAL A 415 -44.90 -7.36 -9.52
C VAL A 415 -44.64 -8.84 -9.27
N LEU A 416 -43.45 -9.19 -8.82
CA LEU A 416 -43.08 -10.59 -8.45
C LEU A 416 -42.01 -10.59 -7.35
N ASN A 417 -42.16 -11.55 -6.41
CA ASN A 417 -41.14 -11.91 -5.43
C ASN A 417 -41.10 -13.43 -5.29
N LYS A 418 -39.94 -14.04 -5.60
CA LYS A 418 -39.70 -15.49 -5.43
C LYS A 418 -38.36 -15.67 -4.69
N ASN A 419 -38.40 -16.40 -3.58
CA ASN A 419 -37.21 -16.71 -2.77
C ASN A 419 -36.81 -18.19 -2.91
N GLY A 420 -35.55 -18.52 -2.61
CA GLY A 420 -35.06 -19.90 -2.52
C GLY A 420 -34.96 -20.61 -3.87
N GLN A 421 -34.67 -19.91 -4.95
CA GLN A 421 -34.58 -20.48 -6.29
C GLN A 421 -33.15 -20.93 -6.59
N SER A 422 -32.88 -22.24 -6.48
CA SER A 422 -31.56 -22.84 -6.75
C SER A 422 -31.51 -23.67 -8.04
N LEU A 423 -32.49 -23.56 -8.92
CA LEU A 423 -32.54 -24.23 -10.21
C LEU A 423 -31.62 -23.53 -11.21
N GLU A 424 -31.05 -24.31 -12.14
CA GLU A 424 -30.25 -23.81 -13.26
C GLU A 424 -31.07 -22.94 -14.21
N LEU A 425 -32.33 -23.34 -14.48
CA LEU A 425 -33.28 -22.61 -15.31
C LEU A 425 -34.54 -22.28 -14.50
N ILE A 426 -34.84 -20.99 -14.35
CA ILE A 426 -36.00 -20.52 -13.60
C ILE A 426 -36.91 -19.78 -14.59
N THR A 427 -38.01 -20.42 -14.98
CA THR A 427 -38.98 -19.85 -15.93
C THR A 427 -40.04 -19.06 -15.19
N ILE A 428 -40.33 -17.86 -15.68
CA ILE A 428 -41.31 -16.92 -15.16
C ILE A 428 -42.32 -16.58 -16.24
N ASN A 429 -43.62 -16.83 -15.96
CA ASN A 429 -44.73 -16.46 -16.82
C ASN A 429 -45.02 -14.97 -16.69
N THR A 430 -45.21 -14.29 -17.82
CA THR A 430 -45.43 -12.85 -17.92
C THR A 430 -46.89 -12.42 -18.14
N THR A 431 -47.85 -13.34 -18.22
CA THR A 431 -49.24 -13.07 -18.53
C THR A 431 -49.94 -12.11 -17.57
N SER A 432 -49.40 -11.99 -16.33
CA SER A 432 -49.93 -11.03 -15.32
C SER A 432 -49.12 -9.71 -15.29
N PHE A 433 -48.11 -9.55 -16.14
CA PHE A 433 -47.30 -8.33 -16.17
C PHE A 433 -47.86 -7.34 -17.19
N SER A 434 -47.75 -6.05 -16.89
CA SER A 434 -48.05 -5.01 -17.85
C SER A 434 -47.05 -5.01 -19.00
N GLN A 435 -47.46 -4.60 -20.20
CA GLN A 435 -46.52 -4.33 -21.28
C GLN A 435 -45.56 -3.19 -20.89
N GLY A 436 -44.33 -3.27 -21.34
CA GLY A 436 -43.33 -2.24 -21.12
C GLY A 436 -42.10 -2.71 -20.32
N LEU A 437 -41.33 -1.74 -19.82
CA LEU A 437 -40.07 -1.98 -19.13
C LEU A 437 -40.28 -2.48 -17.70
N HIS A 438 -39.57 -3.54 -17.35
CA HIS A 438 -39.48 -4.07 -15.99
C HIS A 438 -38.03 -4.17 -15.55
N LEU A 439 -37.79 -4.06 -14.25
CA LEU A 439 -36.46 -4.30 -13.62
C LEU A 439 -36.51 -5.64 -12.91
N VAL A 440 -35.63 -6.57 -13.32
CA VAL A 440 -35.42 -7.84 -12.65
C VAL A 440 -34.20 -7.75 -11.76
N ILE A 441 -34.35 -8.13 -10.50
CA ILE A 441 -33.28 -8.20 -9.50
C ILE A 441 -33.24 -9.63 -8.99
N ALA A 442 -32.07 -10.29 -9.10
CA ALA A 442 -31.81 -11.60 -8.51
C ALA A 442 -30.64 -11.47 -7.52
N GLU A 443 -30.87 -11.85 -6.25
CA GLU A 443 -29.91 -11.71 -5.15
C GLU A 443 -29.62 -13.09 -4.55
N ASP A 444 -28.35 -13.37 -4.18
CA ASP A 444 -28.00 -14.54 -3.38
C ASP A 444 -27.84 -14.18 -1.89
N GLY A 445 -27.79 -15.20 -1.03
CA GLY A 445 -27.64 -15.02 0.42
C GLY A 445 -26.29 -14.40 0.87
N ASN A 446 -25.32 -14.22 -0.04
CA ASN A 446 -24.01 -13.65 0.22
C ASN A 446 -23.88 -12.17 -0.21
N GLY A 447 -25.01 -11.55 -0.63
CA GLY A 447 -25.06 -10.14 -1.00
C GLY A 447 -24.72 -9.87 -2.47
N TYR A 448 -24.59 -10.87 -3.31
CA TYR A 448 -24.49 -10.69 -4.75
C TYR A 448 -25.86 -10.38 -5.36
N SER A 449 -25.91 -9.38 -6.24
CA SER A 449 -27.16 -9.03 -6.94
C SER A 449 -26.94 -8.88 -8.43
N PHE A 450 -27.78 -9.55 -9.22
CA PHE A 450 -27.90 -9.38 -10.66
C PHE A 450 -29.09 -8.46 -10.95
N LYS A 451 -28.91 -7.48 -11.82
CA LYS A 451 -29.97 -6.55 -12.25
C LYS A 451 -30.05 -6.49 -13.76
N SER A 452 -31.23 -6.67 -14.31
CA SER A 452 -31.44 -6.61 -15.76
C SER A 452 -32.74 -5.88 -16.09
N LYS A 453 -32.71 -5.15 -17.18
CA LYS A 453 -33.95 -4.58 -17.80
C LYS A 453 -34.56 -5.67 -18.64
N LEU A 454 -35.87 -5.88 -18.46
CA LEU A 454 -36.68 -6.80 -19.22
C LEU A 454 -37.82 -6.02 -19.89
N MET A 455 -37.96 -6.20 -21.19
CA MET A 455 -39.09 -5.63 -21.97
C MET A 455 -40.15 -6.70 -22.11
N ILE A 456 -41.39 -6.41 -21.68
CA ILE A 456 -42.58 -7.25 -21.90
C ILE A 456 -43.36 -6.70 -23.07
N GLN A 457 -43.74 -7.56 -24.04
CA GLN A 457 -44.51 -7.25 -25.26
C GLN A 457 -45.96 -7.67 -25.14
#